data_59f2108b0cd3481c914491ab3d7de25b
#
_entry.id   59f2108b0cd3481c914491ab3d7de25b
#
_cell.length_a   1.000
_cell.length_b   1.000
_cell.length_c   1.000
_cell.angle_alpha   90.00
_cell.angle_beta   90.00
_cell.angle_gamma   90.00
#
_symmetry.space_group_name_H-M   'P 1'
#
loop_
_entity.id
_entity.type
_entity.pdbx_description
1 polymer ?
#
loop_
_entity_poly.entity_id
_entity_poly.type
_entity_poly.pdbx_seq_one_letter_code
_entity_poly.pdbx_strand_id
1 'polypeptide(L)'
;MIPYESIRKVHLELSTRCNASCPLCPRNLAGYDMDLGFPLHSMTLSEAKKIFDELFLRQLHKILINGNFGDFVTAKDGPEIVQYFFSVNPNIHIEISTNASARPNIWTKLGQYKNLKIGFDIDGLADTHSLYRRNTDWNLVIENAKSFIAAGGNASWRMIVFEHNKHQVEACRQLSIDLKFKKLDHVKICS
;
A
#
# COMPACT_ATOMS: atom_id res chain seq x y z
N MET A 1 25.37 7.76 14.61
CA MET A 1 23.98 8.30 14.69
C MET A 1 23.77 9.19 13.48
N ILE A 2 22.65 9.07 12.76
CA ILE A 2 22.35 9.94 11.62
C ILE A 2 21.83 11.27 12.16
N PRO A 3 22.43 12.43 11.81
CA PRO A 3 21.93 13.72 12.22
C PRO A 3 20.51 13.97 11.68
N TYR A 4 19.65 14.64 12.47
CA TYR A 4 18.27 14.95 12.10
C TYR A 4 18.18 15.69 10.76
N GLU A 5 19.06 16.66 10.55
CA GLU A 5 19.12 17.49 9.35
C GLU A 5 19.51 16.73 8.08
N SER A 6 20.04 15.49 8.24
CA SER A 6 20.42 14.64 7.10
C SER A 6 19.34 13.62 6.72
N ILE A 7 18.26 13.49 7.48
CA ILE A 7 17.17 12.56 7.18
C ILE A 7 16.45 13.01 5.90
N ARG A 8 16.40 12.15 4.88
CA ARG A 8 15.76 12.41 3.58
C ARG A 8 14.68 11.40 3.23
N LYS A 9 14.67 10.26 3.93
CA LYS A 9 13.70 9.18 3.68
C LYS A 9 13.16 8.68 5.00
N VAL A 10 11.85 8.39 5.01
CA VAL A 10 11.15 7.83 6.17
C VAL A 10 10.35 6.61 5.72
N HIS A 11 10.37 5.56 6.54
CA HIS A 11 9.38 4.48 6.49
C HIS A 11 8.32 4.78 7.55
N LEU A 12 7.06 4.82 7.15
CA LEU A 12 5.95 5.21 7.98
C LEU A 12 4.87 4.13 8.03
N GLU A 13 4.50 3.70 9.22
CA GLU A 13 3.35 2.84 9.47
C GLU A 13 2.16 3.70 9.89
N LEU A 14 1.19 3.89 9.01
CA LEU A 14 0.00 4.69 9.30
C LEU A 14 -1.03 3.96 10.16
N SER A 15 -1.00 2.64 10.14
CA SER A 15 -1.93 1.82 10.92
C SER A 15 -1.27 0.51 11.32
N THR A 16 -1.58 0.05 12.53
CA THR A 16 -1.27 -1.31 12.98
C THR A 16 -2.45 -2.27 12.73
N ARG A 17 -3.51 -1.82 12.06
CA ARG A 17 -4.67 -2.62 11.66
C ARG A 17 -4.52 -3.10 10.21
N CYS A 18 -5.05 -4.27 9.93
CA CYS A 18 -5.18 -4.78 8.56
C CYS A 18 -6.52 -5.52 8.42
N ASN A 19 -7.16 -5.42 7.25
CA ASN A 19 -8.38 -6.16 6.94
C ASN A 19 -8.09 -7.55 6.35
N ALA A 20 -6.84 -7.81 5.92
CA ALA A 20 -6.42 -9.09 5.37
C ALA A 20 -5.81 -10.01 6.44
N SER A 21 -5.89 -11.33 6.19
CA SER A 21 -5.35 -12.41 7.06
C SER A 21 -4.40 -13.31 6.26
N CYS A 22 -3.37 -12.72 5.65
CA CYS A 22 -2.42 -13.45 4.81
C CYS A 22 -1.59 -14.46 5.63
N PRO A 23 -1.53 -15.75 5.27
CA PRO A 23 -0.93 -16.79 6.12
C PRO A 23 0.55 -16.62 6.48
N LEU A 24 1.34 -16.01 5.59
CA LEU A 24 2.78 -15.76 5.81
C LEU A 24 3.06 -14.32 6.29
N CYS A 25 2.03 -13.56 6.64
CA CYS A 25 2.22 -12.24 7.22
C CYS A 25 2.60 -12.38 8.70
N PRO A 26 3.64 -11.66 9.19
CA PRO A 26 4.05 -11.74 10.59
C PRO A 26 2.99 -11.26 11.59
N ARG A 27 1.90 -10.63 11.10
CA ARG A 27 0.73 -10.27 11.93
C ARG A 27 -0.17 -11.45 12.28
N ASN A 28 -0.05 -12.57 11.57
CA ASN A 28 -0.94 -13.69 11.67
C ASN A 28 -0.15 -14.98 11.97
N LEU A 29 -0.75 -15.89 12.70
CA LEU A 29 -0.25 -17.25 12.79
C LEU A 29 -1.00 -18.11 11.76
N ALA A 30 -0.37 -18.39 10.61
CA ALA A 30 -0.95 -19.14 9.48
C ALA A 30 -2.31 -18.58 8.99
N GLY A 31 -2.52 -17.26 9.09
CA GLY A 31 -3.77 -16.57 8.71
C GLY A 31 -4.81 -16.47 9.82
N TYR A 32 -4.46 -16.84 11.05
CA TYR A 32 -5.29 -16.62 12.25
C TYR A 32 -4.79 -15.40 13.00
N ASP A 33 -5.69 -14.68 13.66
CA ASP A 33 -5.33 -13.53 14.49
C ASP A 33 -4.33 -13.93 15.58
N MET A 34 -3.34 -13.08 15.78
CA MET A 34 -2.31 -13.25 16.79
C MET A 34 -2.25 -12.00 17.67
N ASP A 35 -2.03 -12.19 18.97
CA ASP A 35 -1.68 -11.08 19.84
C ASP A 35 -0.28 -10.58 19.47
N LEU A 36 -0.21 -9.37 18.94
CA LEU A 36 1.03 -8.76 18.47
C LEU A 36 1.82 -8.11 19.62
N GLY A 37 1.29 -8.09 20.84
CA GLY A 37 1.93 -7.45 22.00
C GLY A 37 2.04 -5.91 21.92
N PHE A 38 1.33 -5.27 20.95
CA PHE A 38 1.24 -3.82 20.83
C PHE A 38 -0.19 -3.37 20.47
N PRO A 39 -0.56 -2.12 20.83
CA PRO A 39 -1.92 -1.63 20.62
C PRO A 39 -2.26 -1.47 19.13
N LEU A 40 -3.51 -1.81 18.78
CA LEU A 40 -4.05 -1.51 17.46
C LEU A 40 -4.36 -0.02 17.36
N HIS A 41 -3.58 0.69 16.56
CA HIS A 41 -3.68 2.14 16.39
C HIS A 41 -3.76 2.49 14.88
N SER A 42 -4.35 3.63 14.59
CA SER A 42 -4.27 4.31 13.30
C SER A 42 -3.92 5.76 13.54
N MET A 43 -2.83 6.21 12.93
CA MET A 43 -2.35 7.59 13.05
C MET A 43 -3.43 8.56 12.61
N THR A 44 -3.71 9.53 13.45
CA THR A 44 -4.60 10.65 13.13
C THR A 44 -3.84 11.75 12.37
N LEU A 45 -4.57 12.60 11.64
CA LEU A 45 -3.97 13.78 10.99
C LEU A 45 -3.29 14.71 12.00
N SER A 46 -3.85 14.84 13.20
CA SER A 46 -3.26 15.65 14.28
C SER A 46 -1.91 15.11 14.74
N GLU A 47 -1.80 13.78 14.92
CA GLU A 47 -0.53 13.13 15.27
C GLU A 47 0.49 13.27 14.13
N ALA A 48 0.06 13.05 12.89
CA ALA A 48 0.93 13.23 11.72
C ALA A 48 1.50 14.64 11.65
N LYS A 49 0.70 15.68 11.88
CA LYS A 49 1.16 17.08 11.90
C LYS A 49 2.14 17.41 13.02
N LYS A 50 2.04 16.72 14.17
CA LYS A 50 3.00 16.88 15.28
C LYS A 50 4.34 16.22 14.99
N ILE A 51 4.32 15.03 14.37
CA ILE A 51 5.54 14.25 14.07
C ILE A 51 6.23 14.79 12.81
N PHE A 52 5.46 15.12 11.80
CA PHE A 52 5.89 15.64 10.51
C PHE A 52 5.53 17.13 10.40
N ASP A 53 6.22 17.97 11.16
CA ASP A 53 6.08 19.41 11.00
C ASP A 53 6.57 19.89 9.63
N GLU A 54 6.30 21.15 9.31
CA GLU A 54 6.63 21.68 7.97
C GLU A 54 8.12 21.66 7.68
N LEU A 55 8.99 21.93 8.67
CA LEU A 55 10.44 21.94 8.48
C LEU A 55 10.93 20.53 8.14
N PHE A 56 10.47 19.53 8.91
CA PHE A 56 10.83 18.16 8.65
C PHE A 56 10.32 17.66 7.29
N LEU A 57 9.06 17.96 6.94
CA LEU A 57 8.52 17.57 5.65
C LEU A 57 9.26 18.18 4.46
N ARG A 58 9.66 19.46 4.57
CA ARG A 58 10.40 20.16 3.49
C ARG A 58 11.77 19.57 3.21
N GLN A 59 12.43 18.97 4.21
CA GLN A 59 13.72 18.30 4.01
C GLN A 59 13.60 16.87 3.45
N LEU A 60 12.43 16.23 3.54
CA LEU A 60 12.24 14.87 3.07
C LEU A 60 12.15 14.80 1.54
N HIS A 61 12.79 13.80 0.96
CA HIS A 61 12.67 13.46 -0.45
C HIS A 61 11.68 12.31 -0.68
N LYS A 62 11.54 11.40 0.31
CA LYS A 62 10.72 10.21 0.13
C LYS A 62 10.07 9.74 1.44
N ILE A 63 8.81 9.34 1.34
CA ILE A 63 8.11 8.58 2.38
C ILE A 63 7.66 7.25 1.80
N LEU A 64 7.97 6.16 2.50
CA LEU A 64 7.47 4.82 2.21
C LEU A 64 6.38 4.50 3.22
N ILE A 65 5.19 4.22 2.73
CA ILE A 65 4.06 3.77 3.55
C ILE A 65 3.84 2.30 3.21
N ASN A 66 4.59 1.44 3.88
CA ASN A 66 4.51 0.00 3.71
C ASN A 66 3.95 -0.62 4.99
N GLY A 67 2.88 -1.37 4.87
CA GLY A 67 2.26 -2.01 6.02
C GLY A 67 2.98 -3.27 6.46
N ASN A 68 3.99 -3.15 7.33
CA ASN A 68 4.55 -4.32 8.02
C ASN A 68 3.60 -4.81 9.11
N PHE A 69 2.95 -3.87 9.81
CA PHE A 69 2.04 -4.16 10.93
C PHE A 69 0.58 -3.87 10.61
N GLY A 70 0.28 -3.22 9.50
CA GLY A 70 -1.06 -2.89 9.10
C GLY A 70 -1.18 -2.68 7.60
N ASP A 71 -2.28 -2.06 7.16
CA ASP A 71 -2.46 -1.68 5.77
C ASP A 71 -3.01 -0.26 5.67
N PHE A 72 -2.59 0.46 4.63
CA PHE A 72 -3.03 1.84 4.35
C PHE A 72 -4.55 1.98 4.30
N VAL A 73 -5.27 1.00 3.75
CA VAL A 73 -6.74 1.08 3.66
C VAL A 73 -7.45 1.11 5.00
N THR A 74 -6.79 0.70 6.08
CA THR A 74 -7.34 0.74 7.44
C THR A 74 -7.00 2.03 8.18
N ALA A 75 -6.07 2.85 7.68
CA ALA A 75 -5.74 4.16 8.23
C ALA A 75 -6.86 5.15 7.88
N LYS A 76 -7.70 5.49 8.87
CA LYS A 76 -8.88 6.36 8.66
C LYS A 76 -8.49 7.70 8.04
N ASP A 77 -7.48 8.34 8.56
CA ASP A 77 -6.99 9.65 8.12
C ASP A 77 -5.85 9.55 7.09
N GLY A 78 -5.57 8.33 6.57
CA GLY A 78 -4.49 8.07 5.62
C GLY A 78 -4.49 8.99 4.40
N PRO A 79 -5.62 9.15 3.68
CA PRO A 79 -5.70 10.07 2.54
C PRO A 79 -5.47 11.53 2.91
N GLU A 80 -5.96 11.98 4.05
CA GLU A 80 -5.80 13.34 4.56
C GLU A 80 -4.35 13.61 4.97
N ILE A 81 -3.66 12.62 5.53
CA ILE A 81 -2.23 12.67 5.85
C ILE A 81 -1.40 12.79 4.56
N VAL A 82 -1.69 11.98 3.55
CA VAL A 82 -1.04 12.08 2.23
C VAL A 82 -1.27 13.45 1.60
N GLN A 83 -2.50 13.98 1.67
CA GLN A 83 -2.82 15.32 1.20
C GLN A 83 -2.01 16.38 1.95
N TYR A 84 -1.91 16.29 3.27
CA TYR A 84 -1.12 17.19 4.10
C TYR A 84 0.36 17.17 3.69
N PHE A 85 0.95 16.00 3.49
CA PHE A 85 2.34 15.88 3.06
C PHE A 85 2.59 16.59 1.72
N PHE A 86 1.73 16.39 0.74
CA PHE A 86 1.83 17.09 -0.55
C PHE A 86 1.55 18.60 -0.45
N SER A 87 0.70 19.04 0.47
CA SER A 87 0.43 20.47 0.67
C SER A 87 1.65 21.23 1.21
N VAL A 88 2.48 20.57 2.02
CA VAL A 88 3.71 21.16 2.60
C VAL A 88 4.92 20.97 1.66
N ASN A 89 5.05 19.81 1.04
CA ASN A 89 6.15 19.49 0.14
C ASN A 89 5.61 18.85 -1.16
N PRO A 90 5.24 19.65 -2.17
CA PRO A 90 4.70 19.12 -3.44
C PRO A 90 5.67 18.23 -4.22
N ASN A 91 6.97 18.30 -3.94
CA ASN A 91 8.01 17.52 -4.61
C ASN A 91 8.36 16.21 -3.91
N ILE A 92 7.78 15.95 -2.74
CA ILE A 92 8.05 14.70 -2.03
C ILE A 92 7.57 13.50 -2.85
N HIS A 93 8.34 12.42 -2.84
CA HIS A 93 7.90 11.15 -3.42
C HIS A 93 7.28 10.27 -2.33
N ILE A 94 6.03 9.86 -2.53
CA ILE A 94 5.34 8.94 -1.62
C ILE A 94 5.09 7.63 -2.34
N GLU A 95 5.52 6.52 -1.73
CA GLU A 95 5.20 5.16 -2.19
C GLU A 95 4.35 4.47 -1.14
N ILE A 96 3.20 3.94 -1.57
CA ILE A 96 2.28 3.17 -0.73
C ILE A 96 2.24 1.73 -1.23
N SER A 97 2.30 0.77 -0.29
CA SER A 97 2.02 -0.64 -0.54
C SER A 97 0.74 -1.01 0.18
N THR A 98 -0.20 -1.64 -0.54
CA THR A 98 -1.51 -1.92 0.03
C THR A 98 -2.19 -3.10 -0.64
N ASN A 99 -3.00 -3.85 0.13
CA ASN A 99 -3.91 -4.84 -0.42
C ASN A 99 -5.10 -4.18 -1.16
N ALA A 100 -5.33 -2.90 -0.95
CA ALA A 100 -6.34 -2.06 -1.60
C ALA A 100 -7.80 -2.60 -1.54
N SER A 101 -8.10 -3.58 -0.68
CA SER A 101 -9.42 -4.21 -0.59
C SER A 101 -10.35 -3.48 0.38
N ALA A 102 -10.43 -2.16 0.26
CA ALA A 102 -11.37 -1.31 1.00
C ALA A 102 -11.47 0.10 0.39
N ARG A 103 -12.40 0.92 0.89
CA ARG A 103 -12.49 2.37 0.67
C ARG A 103 -12.50 2.80 -0.80
N PRO A 104 -13.51 2.45 -1.61
CA PRO A 104 -13.51 2.73 -3.05
C PRO A 104 -13.42 4.23 -3.39
N ASN A 105 -13.81 5.11 -2.48
CA ASN A 105 -13.95 6.56 -2.75
C ASN A 105 -12.64 7.35 -2.65
N ILE A 106 -11.52 6.76 -2.19
CA ILE A 106 -10.25 7.50 -1.99
C ILE A 106 -9.35 7.48 -3.23
N TRP A 107 -9.47 6.50 -4.09
CA TRP A 107 -8.48 6.19 -5.13
C TRP A 107 -8.44 7.24 -6.24
N THR A 108 -9.59 7.74 -6.68
CA THR A 108 -9.66 8.84 -7.66
C THR A 108 -8.96 10.10 -7.15
N LYS A 109 -9.15 10.44 -5.86
CA LYS A 109 -8.50 11.60 -5.26
C LYS A 109 -6.98 11.40 -5.16
N LEU A 110 -6.54 10.20 -4.73
CA LEU A 110 -5.13 9.87 -4.63
C LEU A 110 -4.43 9.83 -6.00
N GLY A 111 -5.13 9.40 -7.05
CA GLY A 111 -4.58 9.32 -8.41
C GLY A 111 -4.18 10.66 -9.03
N GLN A 112 -4.60 11.78 -8.46
CA GLN A 112 -4.25 13.13 -8.93
C GLN A 112 -2.82 13.55 -8.54
N TYR A 113 -2.18 12.87 -7.56
CA TYR A 113 -0.84 13.23 -7.12
C TYR A 113 0.24 12.57 -7.98
N LYS A 114 0.94 13.36 -8.79
CA LYS A 114 1.97 12.88 -9.74
C LYS A 114 3.13 12.12 -9.07
N ASN A 115 3.52 12.56 -7.88
CA ASN A 115 4.63 11.98 -7.12
C ASN A 115 4.17 10.88 -6.13
N LEU A 116 2.91 10.43 -6.23
CA LEU A 116 2.39 9.29 -5.51
C LEU A 116 2.47 8.03 -6.38
N LYS A 117 3.14 7.00 -5.86
CA LYS A 117 3.15 5.67 -6.44
C LYS A 117 2.42 4.70 -5.52
N ILE A 118 1.54 3.89 -6.06
CA ILE A 118 0.86 2.84 -5.30
C ILE A 118 1.20 1.46 -5.88
N GLY A 119 1.73 0.59 -5.03
CA GLY A 119 1.85 -0.84 -5.27
C GLY A 119 0.59 -1.55 -4.78
N PHE A 120 -0.21 -2.05 -5.71
CA PHE A 120 -1.36 -2.89 -5.44
C PHE A 120 -0.90 -4.33 -5.28
N ASP A 121 -1.12 -4.90 -4.10
CA ASP A 121 -0.70 -6.26 -3.76
C ASP A 121 -1.77 -7.26 -4.23
N ILE A 122 -1.58 -7.82 -5.43
CA ILE A 122 -2.53 -8.71 -6.10
C ILE A 122 -1.82 -10.02 -6.46
N ASP A 123 -2.15 -11.10 -5.76
CA ASP A 123 -1.44 -12.39 -5.85
C ASP A 123 -2.20 -13.41 -6.69
N GLY A 124 -2.31 -13.15 -7.99
CA GLY A 124 -3.01 -13.97 -8.98
C GLY A 124 -4.29 -13.35 -9.52
N LEU A 125 -5.10 -14.14 -10.20
CA LEU A 125 -6.42 -13.78 -10.69
C LEU A 125 -7.49 -14.01 -9.61
N ALA A 126 -8.76 -13.80 -9.96
CA ALA A 126 -9.88 -13.86 -9.03
C ALA A 126 -10.02 -15.19 -8.27
N ASP A 127 -9.63 -16.29 -8.92
CA ASP A 127 -9.71 -17.66 -8.39
C ASP A 127 -8.58 -18.02 -7.42
N THR A 128 -7.41 -17.36 -7.51
CA THR A 128 -6.24 -17.71 -6.70
C THR A 128 -5.84 -16.63 -5.70
N HIS A 129 -6.17 -15.36 -5.94
CA HIS A 129 -5.78 -14.24 -5.10
C HIS A 129 -6.14 -14.45 -3.62
N SER A 130 -7.37 -14.86 -3.34
CA SER A 130 -7.88 -15.04 -1.97
C SER A 130 -7.31 -16.27 -1.25
N LEU A 131 -6.62 -17.17 -1.95
CA LEU A 131 -5.92 -18.30 -1.31
C LEU A 131 -4.80 -17.80 -0.39
N TYR A 132 -4.13 -16.70 -0.76
CA TYR A 132 -3.14 -16.05 0.08
C TYR A 132 -3.67 -14.76 0.71
N ARG A 133 -4.27 -13.85 -0.05
CA ARG A 133 -4.83 -12.59 0.44
C ARG A 133 -6.21 -12.82 1.07
N ARG A 134 -6.28 -13.64 2.10
CA ARG A 134 -7.52 -13.96 2.81
C ARG A 134 -8.21 -12.69 3.30
N ASN A 135 -9.54 -12.68 3.31
CA ASN A 135 -10.38 -11.54 3.69
C ASN A 135 -10.22 -10.31 2.81
N THR A 136 -9.78 -10.49 1.56
CA THR A 136 -9.77 -9.43 0.54
C THR A 136 -10.68 -9.80 -0.63
N ASP A 137 -11.18 -8.81 -1.32
CA ASP A 137 -12.03 -8.95 -2.51
C ASP A 137 -11.23 -8.53 -3.75
N TRP A 138 -10.91 -9.48 -4.62
CA TRP A 138 -10.15 -9.25 -5.84
C TRP A 138 -10.82 -8.23 -6.78
N ASN A 139 -12.15 -8.30 -6.94
CA ASN A 139 -12.88 -7.39 -7.80
C ASN A 139 -12.78 -5.95 -7.28
N LEU A 140 -12.94 -5.77 -5.97
CA LEU A 140 -12.79 -4.45 -5.33
C LEU A 140 -11.37 -3.90 -5.50
N VAL A 141 -10.34 -4.74 -5.36
CA VAL A 141 -8.95 -4.33 -5.57
C VAL A 141 -8.73 -3.84 -7.00
N ILE A 142 -9.22 -4.59 -8.00
CA ILE A 142 -9.11 -4.22 -9.41
C ILE A 142 -9.86 -2.92 -9.71
N GLU A 143 -11.09 -2.75 -9.23
CA GLU A 143 -11.86 -1.50 -9.43
C GLU A 143 -11.18 -0.29 -8.74
N ASN A 144 -10.61 -0.47 -7.57
CA ASN A 144 -9.84 0.55 -6.88
C ASN A 144 -8.58 0.95 -7.68
N ALA A 145 -7.85 -0.03 -8.21
CA ALA A 145 -6.70 0.21 -9.07
C ALA A 145 -7.08 0.95 -10.37
N LYS A 146 -8.17 0.53 -11.03
CA LYS A 146 -8.72 1.23 -12.20
C LYS A 146 -9.06 2.68 -11.90
N SER A 147 -9.73 2.94 -10.79
CA SER A 147 -10.11 4.29 -10.35
C SER A 147 -8.89 5.18 -10.13
N PHE A 148 -7.84 4.64 -9.50
CA PHE A 148 -6.57 5.33 -9.29
C PHE A 148 -5.85 5.62 -10.61
N ILE A 149 -5.76 4.63 -11.52
CA ILE A 149 -5.11 4.76 -12.84
C ILE A 149 -5.87 5.74 -13.73
N ALA A 150 -7.19 5.66 -13.77
CA ALA A 150 -8.03 6.57 -14.56
C ALA A 150 -7.89 8.04 -14.15
N ALA A 151 -7.59 8.30 -12.87
CA ALA A 151 -7.28 9.63 -12.36
C ALA A 151 -5.83 10.10 -12.65
N GLY A 152 -5.02 9.32 -13.37
CA GLY A 152 -3.63 9.62 -13.72
C GLY A 152 -2.60 9.02 -12.76
N GLY A 153 -3.00 8.18 -11.82
CA GLY A 153 -2.15 7.61 -10.79
C GLY A 153 -1.07 6.66 -11.31
N ASN A 154 0.08 6.66 -10.64
CA ASN A 154 1.20 5.77 -10.93
C ASN A 154 1.04 4.46 -10.15
N ALA A 155 0.37 3.47 -10.77
CA ALA A 155 0.13 2.16 -10.20
C ALA A 155 1.15 1.11 -10.63
N SER A 156 1.59 0.26 -9.70
CA SER A 156 2.27 -1.00 -10.00
C SER A 156 1.48 -2.17 -9.44
N TRP A 157 1.40 -3.25 -10.21
CA TRP A 157 0.90 -4.54 -9.75
C TRP A 157 2.04 -5.27 -9.06
N ARG A 158 1.86 -5.72 -7.82
CA ARG A 158 2.85 -6.50 -7.09
C ARG A 158 2.27 -7.88 -6.80
N MET A 159 2.99 -8.90 -7.20
CA MET A 159 2.54 -10.29 -7.08
C MET A 159 3.59 -11.13 -6.34
N ILE A 160 3.16 -11.85 -5.33
CA ILE A 160 3.94 -12.92 -4.73
C ILE A 160 3.58 -14.22 -5.47
N VAL A 161 4.59 -14.90 -6.00
CA VAL A 161 4.39 -16.12 -6.78
C VAL A 161 4.52 -17.34 -5.87
N PHE A 162 3.42 -18.02 -5.70
CA PHE A 162 3.28 -19.28 -4.97
C PHE A 162 3.04 -20.44 -5.95
N GLU A 163 3.10 -21.68 -5.45
CA GLU A 163 2.79 -22.87 -6.24
C GLU A 163 1.37 -22.82 -6.84
N HIS A 164 0.39 -22.31 -6.07
CA HIS A 164 -1.01 -22.27 -6.48
C HIS A 164 -1.32 -21.20 -7.54
N ASN A 165 -0.47 -20.17 -7.71
CA ASN A 165 -0.72 -19.09 -8.67
C ASN A 165 0.38 -18.93 -9.75
N LYS A 166 1.45 -19.73 -9.71
CA LYS A 166 2.58 -19.63 -10.65
C LYS A 166 2.17 -19.76 -12.12
N HIS A 167 1.13 -20.54 -12.41
CA HIS A 167 0.59 -20.73 -13.75
C HIS A 167 -0.12 -19.49 -14.29
N GLN A 168 -0.44 -18.51 -13.44
CA GLN A 168 -1.16 -17.27 -13.81
C GLN A 168 -0.23 -16.07 -14.05
N VAL A 169 1.08 -16.20 -13.85
CA VAL A 169 2.02 -15.07 -13.95
C VAL A 169 1.89 -14.32 -15.28
N GLU A 170 1.81 -15.07 -16.40
CA GLU A 170 1.69 -14.45 -17.72
C GLU A 170 0.31 -13.83 -17.94
N ALA A 171 -0.75 -14.48 -17.49
CA ALA A 171 -2.10 -13.92 -17.54
C ALA A 171 -2.23 -12.64 -16.68
N CYS A 172 -1.62 -12.61 -15.48
CA CYS A 172 -1.54 -11.40 -14.65
C CYS A 172 -0.73 -10.30 -15.33
N ARG A 173 0.36 -10.66 -16.05
CA ARG A 173 1.16 -9.71 -16.83
C ARG A 173 0.31 -9.08 -17.92
N GLN A 174 -0.38 -9.87 -18.73
CA GLN A 174 -1.25 -9.35 -19.79
C GLN A 174 -2.34 -8.46 -19.21
N LEU A 175 -3.05 -8.92 -18.18
CA LEU A 175 -4.09 -8.14 -17.53
C LEU A 175 -3.55 -6.82 -16.94
N SER A 176 -2.33 -6.82 -16.39
CA SER A 176 -1.71 -5.59 -15.87
C SER A 176 -1.46 -4.55 -16.97
N ILE A 177 -1.09 -5.01 -18.17
CA ILE A 177 -0.91 -4.15 -19.37
C ILE A 177 -2.27 -3.59 -19.82
N ASP A 178 -3.28 -4.45 -19.94
CA ASP A 178 -4.62 -4.08 -20.38
C ASP A 178 -5.26 -3.05 -19.44
N LEU A 179 -5.01 -3.19 -18.14
CA LEU A 179 -5.45 -2.27 -17.08
C LEU A 179 -4.55 -1.03 -16.92
N LYS A 180 -3.48 -0.91 -17.72
CA LYS A 180 -2.54 0.23 -17.74
C LYS A 180 -1.74 0.43 -16.44
N PHE A 181 -1.44 -0.65 -15.72
CA PHE A 181 -0.40 -0.57 -14.70
C PHE A 181 0.95 -0.23 -15.32
N LYS A 182 1.77 0.56 -14.64
CA LYS A 182 3.11 0.94 -15.14
C LYS A 182 4.06 -0.24 -15.21
N LYS A 183 3.89 -1.22 -14.33
CA LYS A 183 4.65 -2.47 -14.30
C LYS A 183 3.97 -3.53 -13.46
N LEU A 184 4.33 -4.78 -13.71
CA LEU A 184 4.10 -5.90 -12.82
C LEU A 184 5.43 -6.29 -12.18
N ASP A 185 5.51 -6.19 -10.86
CA ASP A 185 6.62 -6.69 -10.06
C ASP A 185 6.22 -8.03 -9.44
N HIS A 186 7.01 -9.08 -9.62
CA HIS A 186 6.75 -10.35 -8.97
C HIS A 186 7.95 -10.84 -8.17
N VAL A 187 7.68 -11.45 -7.04
CA VAL A 187 8.67 -12.10 -6.17
C VAL A 187 8.30 -13.58 -6.07
N LYS A 188 9.27 -14.47 -6.37
CA LYS A 188 9.09 -15.90 -6.13
C LYS A 188 9.40 -16.19 -4.67
N ILE A 189 8.49 -16.87 -3.99
CA ILE A 189 8.82 -17.54 -2.74
C ILE A 189 9.31 -18.94 -3.10
N CYS A 190 10.56 -19.22 -2.73
CA CYS A 190 11.06 -20.59 -2.80
C CYS A 190 10.26 -21.43 -1.78
N SER A 191 9.68 -22.50 -2.26
CA SER A 191 9.05 -23.57 -1.45
C SER A 191 10.04 -24.25 -0.55
#